data_dbb4494a044a5e201d1a4d92ed76e8a0
#
_entry.id   dbb4494a044a5e201d1a4d92ed76e8a0
#
_cell.length_a   1.000
_cell.length_b   1.000
_cell.length_c   1.000
_cell.angle_alpha   90.00
_cell.angle_beta   90.00
_cell.angle_gamma   90.00
#
_symmetry.space_group_name_H-M   'P 1'
#
loop_
_entity.id
_entity.type
_entity.pdbx_description
1 polymer ?
#
loop_
_entity_poly.entity_id
_entity_poly.type
_entity_poly.pdbx_seq_one_letter_code
_entity_poly.pdbx_strand_id
1 'polypeptide(L)'
;ILCLCLDMGSRRQWSLATGWAALIGVVVALLALLGTTGTTALAFGARVNGVATSIFLVDRYTRSLGAICLLATALCILLSIGYLDRHRAQRGEYYILMLLSALGMLLIAGGNDLIIIFIGVELLSLPLYILAGFRRNAESSESSLKYFLLGAFSSGFFLYGIALIFGATGTTNLTTMADALPAGSSLFRVGVLLVLVGFAFKVAAVPFHQWAPDVYQGAPTPVTAFFASAPKVAGFAGILRVFLLSSHAYQAEWQIVFAVLAA
;
A
#
# COMPACT_ATOMS: atom_id res chain seq x y z
N ILE A 1 -3.25 15.71 -10.81
CA ILE A 1 -4.01 16.69 -11.64
C ILE A 1 -3.18 17.05 -12.87
N LEU A 2 -1.94 17.56 -12.75
CA LEU A 2 -1.10 17.96 -13.89
C LEU A 2 -0.95 16.82 -14.92
N CYS A 3 -0.66 15.59 -14.48
CA CYS A 3 -0.55 14.42 -15.36
C CYS A 3 -1.86 14.10 -16.09
N LEU A 4 -3.01 14.25 -15.43
CA LEU A 4 -4.33 14.08 -16.07
C LEU A 4 -4.57 15.14 -17.15
N CYS A 5 -4.25 16.41 -16.88
CA CYS A 5 -4.39 17.49 -17.84
C CYS A 5 -3.47 17.29 -19.07
N LEU A 6 -2.25 16.79 -18.86
CA LEU A 6 -1.32 16.50 -19.95
C LEU A 6 -1.79 15.33 -20.82
N ASP A 7 -2.41 14.30 -20.22
CA ASP A 7 -2.87 13.12 -20.96
C ASP A 7 -4.12 13.39 -21.81
N MET A 8 -4.99 14.32 -21.41
CA MET A 8 -6.15 14.74 -22.19
C MET A 8 -5.79 15.34 -23.55
N GLY A 9 -4.54 15.77 -23.75
CA GLY A 9 -4.02 16.29 -25.02
C GLY A 9 -3.65 15.26 -26.09
N SER A 10 -3.77 14.00 -25.81
CA SER A 10 -3.69 12.75 -26.63
C SER A 10 -2.80 12.72 -27.90
N ARG A 11 -1.54 13.10 -27.80
CA ARG A 11 -0.52 12.73 -28.78
C ARG A 11 0.64 12.03 -28.08
N ARG A 12 1.30 11.06 -28.77
CA ARG A 12 2.46 10.28 -28.23
C ARG A 12 3.53 11.14 -27.53
N GLN A 13 3.71 12.38 -27.95
CA GLN A 13 4.65 13.31 -27.33
C GLN A 13 4.23 13.73 -25.92
N TRP A 14 2.92 13.85 -25.66
CA TRP A 14 2.40 14.23 -24.35
C TRP A 14 2.48 13.10 -23.31
N SER A 15 2.41 11.84 -23.75
CA SER A 15 2.56 10.69 -22.85
C SER A 15 3.99 10.53 -22.32
N LEU A 16 5.01 10.88 -23.08
CA LEU A 16 6.40 10.98 -22.60
C LEU A 16 6.55 12.11 -21.58
N ALA A 17 5.96 13.27 -21.87
CA ALA A 17 5.95 14.40 -20.94
C ALA A 17 5.26 14.04 -19.61
N THR A 18 4.18 13.22 -19.65
CA THR A 18 3.50 12.71 -18.45
C THR A 18 4.42 11.84 -17.62
N GLY A 19 5.25 10.98 -18.24
CA GLY A 19 6.24 10.16 -17.54
C GLY A 19 7.29 10.99 -16.80
N TRP A 20 7.84 12.01 -17.46
CA TRP A 20 8.79 12.91 -16.81
C TRP A 20 8.14 13.78 -15.72
N ALA A 21 6.92 14.27 -15.96
CA ALA A 21 6.17 15.01 -14.95
C ALA A 21 5.87 14.16 -13.70
N ALA A 22 5.53 12.88 -13.90
CA ALA A 22 5.33 11.92 -12.81
C ALA A 22 6.63 11.69 -12.02
N LEU A 23 7.76 11.51 -12.71
CA LEU A 23 9.07 11.35 -12.08
C LEU A 23 9.44 12.58 -11.25
N ILE A 24 9.31 13.78 -11.83
CA ILE A 24 9.58 15.04 -11.12
C ILE A 24 8.67 15.15 -9.89
N GLY A 25 7.38 14.85 -10.03
CA GLY A 25 6.43 14.88 -8.92
C GLY A 25 6.82 13.95 -7.77
N VAL A 26 7.26 12.72 -8.07
CA VAL A 26 7.73 11.75 -7.06
C VAL A 26 9.03 12.23 -6.40
N VAL A 27 9.97 12.78 -7.17
CA VAL A 27 11.23 13.33 -6.63
C VAL A 27 10.95 14.53 -5.72
N VAL A 28 10.07 15.44 -6.12
CA VAL A 28 9.66 16.59 -5.28
C VAL A 28 8.99 16.09 -3.99
N ALA A 29 8.10 15.10 -4.08
CA ALA A 29 7.47 14.50 -2.91
C ALA A 29 8.50 13.84 -1.97
N LEU A 30 9.50 13.14 -2.53
CA LEU A 30 10.61 12.56 -1.76
C LEU A 30 11.43 13.63 -1.04
N LEU A 31 11.81 14.69 -1.74
CA LEU A 31 12.57 15.80 -1.15
C LEU A 31 11.74 16.52 -0.08
N ALA A 32 10.47 16.76 -0.32
CA ALA A 32 9.56 17.35 0.66
C ALA A 32 9.45 16.47 1.92
N LEU A 33 9.31 15.14 1.75
CA LEU A 33 9.23 14.19 2.86
C LEU A 33 10.54 14.17 3.69
N LEU A 34 11.70 14.18 3.03
CA LEU A 34 13.01 14.23 3.68
C LEU A 34 13.28 15.59 4.35
N GLY A 35 12.73 16.67 3.79
CA GLY A 35 12.82 18.02 4.35
C GLY A 35 11.96 18.24 5.61
N THR A 36 11.03 17.34 5.92
CA THR A 36 10.26 17.40 7.17
C THR A 36 11.16 17.00 8.34
N THR A 37 11.96 17.94 8.84
CA THR A 37 12.82 17.75 10.01
C THR A 37 12.05 18.13 11.28
N GLY A 38 12.13 17.30 12.33
CA GLY A 38 11.56 17.64 13.63
C GLY A 38 10.75 16.53 14.28
N THR A 39 9.95 16.93 15.25
CA THR A 39 9.05 16.08 16.04
C THR A 39 7.92 15.50 15.19
N THR A 40 7.34 14.41 15.67
CA THR A 40 6.15 13.77 15.07
C THR A 40 5.06 14.81 14.77
N ALA A 41 4.68 14.96 13.52
CA ALA A 41 3.56 15.78 13.13
C ALA A 41 2.27 14.94 13.09
N LEU A 42 1.24 15.40 13.77
CA LEU A 42 -0.09 14.81 13.77
C LEU A 42 -0.89 15.50 12.67
N ALA A 43 -1.34 14.73 11.69
CA ALA A 43 -2.20 15.24 10.62
C ALA A 43 -3.62 14.68 10.78
N PHE A 44 -4.61 15.51 10.45
CA PHE A 44 -6.04 15.18 10.58
C PHE A 44 -6.39 14.70 11.99
N GLY A 45 -5.93 15.44 13.00
CA GLY A 45 -6.17 15.14 14.39
C GLY A 45 -7.53 15.67 14.86
N ALA A 46 -8.18 14.92 15.76
CA ALA A 46 -9.33 15.36 16.55
C ALA A 46 -9.00 15.12 18.03
N ARG A 47 -9.68 15.85 18.93
CA ARG A 47 -9.68 15.52 20.35
C ARG A 47 -10.89 14.66 20.66
N VAL A 48 -10.66 13.40 21.04
CA VAL A 48 -11.69 12.48 21.49
C VAL A 48 -11.47 12.26 22.99
N ASN A 49 -12.44 12.60 23.82
CA ASN A 49 -12.36 12.50 25.28
C ASN A 49 -11.13 13.20 25.89
N GLY A 50 -10.70 14.35 25.31
CA GLY A 50 -9.55 15.11 25.79
C GLY A 50 -8.18 14.60 25.29
N VAL A 51 -8.12 13.43 24.67
CA VAL A 51 -6.90 12.86 24.08
C VAL A 51 -6.78 13.34 22.63
N ALA A 52 -5.61 13.88 22.27
CA ALA A 52 -5.31 14.21 20.89
C ALA A 52 -5.11 12.93 20.07
N THR A 53 -6.08 12.58 19.25
CA THR A 53 -6.00 11.45 18.32
C THR A 53 -5.73 11.97 16.92
N SER A 54 -4.84 11.32 16.19
CA SER A 54 -4.57 11.61 14.80
C SER A 54 -4.78 10.35 13.97
N ILE A 55 -5.37 10.49 12.79
CA ILE A 55 -5.55 9.36 11.87
C ILE A 55 -4.33 9.13 10.97
N PHE A 56 -3.40 10.11 10.91
CA PHE A 56 -2.17 10.02 10.13
C PHE A 56 -0.99 10.64 10.90
N LEU A 57 0.13 9.92 10.95
CA LEU A 57 1.35 10.32 11.64
C LEU A 57 2.48 10.53 10.65
N VAL A 58 3.19 11.66 10.77
CA VAL A 58 4.45 11.90 10.07
C VAL A 58 5.58 11.80 11.09
N ASP A 59 5.97 10.58 11.41
CA ASP A 59 7.05 10.25 12.31
C ASP A 59 8.32 9.82 11.54
N ARG A 60 9.38 9.45 12.26
CA ARG A 60 10.62 8.93 11.65
C ARG A 60 10.36 7.67 10.83
N TYR A 61 9.46 6.83 11.29
CA TYR A 61 9.05 5.60 10.63
C TYR A 61 8.40 5.88 9.27
N THR A 62 7.37 6.73 9.25
CA THR A 62 6.68 7.16 8.01
C THR A 62 7.65 7.78 7.02
N ARG A 63 8.57 8.63 7.50
CA ARG A 63 9.58 9.26 6.64
C ARG A 63 10.52 8.24 6.01
N SER A 64 11.05 7.30 6.80
CA SER A 64 12.00 6.31 6.30
C SER A 64 11.36 5.36 5.28
N LEU A 65 10.21 4.74 5.62
CA LEU A 65 9.55 3.80 4.74
C LEU A 65 8.87 4.49 3.54
N GLY A 66 8.29 5.66 3.75
CA GLY A 66 7.75 6.48 2.67
C GLY A 66 8.84 6.91 1.68
N ALA A 67 10.02 7.27 2.16
CA ALA A 67 11.15 7.61 1.29
C ALA A 67 11.61 6.40 0.46
N ILE A 68 11.68 5.20 1.04
CA ILE A 68 12.00 3.97 0.29
C ILE A 68 10.94 3.69 -0.77
N CYS A 69 9.65 3.81 -0.44
CA CYS A 69 8.56 3.63 -1.39
C CYS A 69 8.63 4.63 -2.55
N LEU A 70 8.86 5.92 -2.25
CA LEU A 70 8.97 6.96 -3.28
C LEU A 70 10.22 6.76 -4.15
N LEU A 71 11.36 6.41 -3.57
CA LEU A 71 12.58 6.12 -4.32
C LEU A 71 12.38 4.93 -5.28
N ALA A 72 11.83 3.82 -4.78
CA ALA A 72 11.53 2.66 -5.62
C ALA A 72 10.53 3.00 -6.73
N THR A 73 9.50 3.81 -6.43
CA THR A 73 8.54 4.31 -7.44
C THR A 73 9.24 5.15 -8.50
N ALA A 74 10.13 6.08 -8.11
CA ALA A 74 10.89 6.91 -9.04
C ALA A 74 11.75 6.06 -9.99
N LEU A 75 12.46 5.06 -9.45
CA LEU A 75 13.27 4.13 -10.25
C LEU A 75 12.39 3.32 -11.23
N CYS A 76 11.22 2.82 -10.78
CA CYS A 76 10.31 2.09 -11.65
C CYS A 76 9.68 2.97 -12.73
N ILE A 77 9.36 4.24 -12.45
CA ILE A 77 8.92 5.21 -13.46
C ILE A 77 10.02 5.43 -14.50
N LEU A 78 11.26 5.64 -14.06
CA LEU A 78 12.40 5.82 -14.95
C LEU A 78 12.62 4.62 -15.88
N LEU A 79 12.56 3.40 -15.36
CA LEU A 79 12.61 2.16 -16.14
C LEU A 79 11.45 2.08 -17.14
N SER A 80 10.25 2.52 -16.72
CA SER A 80 9.02 2.45 -17.53
C SER A 80 9.08 3.38 -18.74
N ILE A 81 9.69 4.56 -18.63
CA ILE A 81 9.78 5.53 -19.74
C ILE A 81 10.47 4.88 -20.95
N GLY A 82 11.65 4.26 -20.73
CA GLY A 82 12.38 3.62 -21.83
C GLY A 82 11.72 2.33 -22.34
N TYR A 83 11.12 1.56 -21.43
CA TYR A 83 10.44 0.31 -21.77
C TYR A 83 9.19 0.55 -22.63
N LEU A 84 8.31 1.44 -22.20
CA LEU A 84 7.05 1.73 -22.89
C LEU A 84 7.29 2.39 -24.25
N ASP A 85 8.35 3.20 -24.37
CA ASP A 85 8.70 3.81 -25.66
C ASP A 85 9.15 2.76 -26.68
N ARG A 86 10.01 1.84 -26.28
CA ARG A 86 10.47 0.71 -27.14
C ARG A 86 9.33 -0.18 -27.59
N HIS A 87 8.32 -0.41 -26.73
CA HIS A 87 7.18 -1.27 -27.03
C HIS A 87 6.00 -0.52 -27.65
N ARG A 88 6.14 0.77 -27.98
CA ARG A 88 5.09 1.63 -28.50
C ARG A 88 3.80 1.62 -27.66
N ALA A 89 3.97 1.45 -26.36
CA ALA A 89 2.89 1.32 -25.37
C ALA A 89 2.78 2.54 -24.45
N GLN A 90 3.39 3.68 -24.82
CA GLN A 90 3.35 4.92 -24.05
C GLN A 90 1.91 5.43 -23.91
N ARG A 91 1.46 5.54 -22.65
CA ARG A 91 0.16 6.07 -22.25
C ARG A 91 0.30 6.79 -20.92
N GLY A 92 -0.32 7.95 -20.80
CA GLY A 92 -0.26 8.74 -19.57
C GLY A 92 -0.92 8.06 -18.38
N GLU A 93 -2.01 7.30 -18.63
CA GLU A 93 -2.72 6.56 -17.58
C GLU A 93 -1.80 5.63 -16.78
N TYR A 94 -0.77 5.04 -17.41
CA TYR A 94 0.20 4.19 -16.76
C TYR A 94 0.90 4.89 -15.58
N TYR A 95 1.37 6.09 -15.80
CA TYR A 95 2.08 6.87 -14.78
C TYR A 95 1.13 7.38 -13.69
N ILE A 96 -0.10 7.73 -14.06
CA ILE A 96 -1.14 8.11 -13.10
C ILE A 96 -1.44 6.95 -12.14
N LEU A 97 -1.57 5.73 -12.66
CA LEU A 97 -1.77 4.53 -11.85
C LEU A 97 -0.59 4.27 -10.90
N MET A 98 0.65 4.46 -11.35
CA MET A 98 1.82 4.36 -10.47
C MET A 98 1.81 5.42 -9.36
N LEU A 99 1.41 6.66 -9.66
CA LEU A 99 1.30 7.72 -8.66
C LEU A 99 0.20 7.45 -7.64
N LEU A 100 -0.96 6.93 -8.08
CA LEU A 100 -2.04 6.52 -7.16
C LEU A 100 -1.58 5.40 -6.23
N SER A 101 -0.86 4.40 -6.77
CA SER A 101 -0.24 3.35 -5.94
C SER A 101 0.75 3.93 -4.93
N ALA A 102 1.58 4.90 -5.35
CA ALA A 102 2.53 5.56 -4.46
C ALA A 102 1.84 6.31 -3.33
N LEU A 103 0.73 7.00 -3.61
CA LEU A 103 -0.08 7.65 -2.60
C LEU A 103 -0.66 6.64 -1.60
N GLY A 104 -1.17 5.49 -2.09
CA GLY A 104 -1.63 4.40 -1.23
C GLY A 104 -0.54 3.89 -0.30
N MET A 105 0.69 3.74 -0.79
CA MET A 105 1.84 3.32 0.02
C MET A 105 2.16 4.31 1.15
N LEU A 106 2.09 5.61 0.88
CA LEU A 106 2.30 6.64 1.90
C LEU A 106 1.19 6.63 2.95
N LEU A 107 -0.08 6.40 2.54
CA LEU A 107 -1.20 6.24 3.49
C LEU A 107 -1.00 5.03 4.41
N ILE A 108 -0.49 3.91 3.89
CA ILE A 108 -0.18 2.73 4.72
C ILE A 108 0.96 3.06 5.70
N ALA A 109 2.04 3.68 5.23
CA ALA A 109 3.21 3.97 6.05
C ALA A 109 2.91 4.96 7.20
N GLY A 110 2.04 5.95 6.96
CA GLY A 110 1.69 6.98 7.95
C GLY A 110 0.36 6.76 8.66
N GLY A 111 -0.43 5.75 8.27
CA GLY A 111 -1.75 5.48 8.84
C GLY A 111 -1.69 5.13 10.33
N ASN A 112 -2.42 5.87 11.14
CA ASN A 112 -2.62 5.60 12.58
C ASN A 112 -4.06 5.15 12.87
N ASP A 113 -4.76 4.76 11.85
CA ASP A 113 -6.13 4.27 11.88
C ASP A 113 -6.30 3.11 10.90
N LEU A 114 -6.96 2.03 11.30
CA LEU A 114 -7.13 0.84 10.46
C LEU A 114 -7.89 1.12 9.17
N ILE A 115 -8.85 2.06 9.19
CA ILE A 115 -9.60 2.46 7.99
C ILE A 115 -8.68 3.20 7.02
N ILE A 116 -7.81 4.10 7.51
CA ILE A 116 -6.84 4.81 6.66
C ILE A 116 -5.84 3.83 6.05
N ILE A 117 -5.36 2.84 6.82
CA ILE A 117 -4.49 1.79 6.30
C ILE A 117 -5.22 0.97 5.24
N PHE A 118 -6.48 0.59 5.47
CA PHE A 118 -7.30 -0.14 4.49
C PHE A 118 -7.48 0.66 3.19
N ILE A 119 -7.84 1.95 3.29
CA ILE A 119 -7.94 2.84 2.13
C ILE A 119 -6.59 2.90 1.39
N GLY A 120 -5.49 2.99 2.13
CA GLY A 120 -4.14 2.93 1.55
C GLY A 120 -3.86 1.63 0.80
N VAL A 121 -4.27 0.47 1.34
CA VAL A 121 -4.15 -0.83 0.70
C VAL A 121 -4.98 -0.90 -0.58
N GLU A 122 -6.22 -0.39 -0.59
CA GLU A 122 -7.07 -0.37 -1.77
C GLU A 122 -6.54 0.61 -2.83
N LEU A 123 -6.14 1.81 -2.42
CA LEU A 123 -5.56 2.81 -3.33
C LEU A 123 -4.22 2.35 -3.94
N LEU A 124 -3.46 1.53 -3.22
CA LEU A 124 -2.29 0.84 -3.76
C LEU A 124 -2.70 -0.26 -4.74
N SER A 125 -3.74 -1.05 -4.42
CA SER A 125 -4.05 -2.33 -5.09
C SER A 125 -4.77 -2.14 -6.41
N LEU A 126 -5.82 -1.31 -6.46
CA LEU A 126 -6.65 -1.12 -7.65
C LEU A 126 -5.83 -0.68 -8.88
N PRO A 127 -4.93 0.31 -8.77
CA PRO A 127 -4.03 0.64 -9.88
C PRO A 127 -3.13 -0.52 -10.29
N LEU A 128 -2.64 -1.33 -9.33
CA LEU A 128 -1.77 -2.46 -9.63
C LEU A 128 -2.51 -3.57 -10.41
N TYR A 129 -3.80 -3.80 -10.14
CA TYR A 129 -4.61 -4.74 -10.91
C TYR A 129 -4.67 -4.32 -12.39
N ILE A 130 -4.88 -3.03 -12.65
CA ILE A 130 -4.92 -2.48 -14.01
C ILE A 130 -3.54 -2.53 -14.67
N LEU A 131 -2.48 -2.19 -13.94
CA LEU A 131 -1.10 -2.22 -14.44
C LEU A 131 -0.66 -3.66 -14.81
N ALA A 132 -1.10 -4.69 -14.09
CA ALA A 132 -0.84 -6.09 -14.44
C ALA A 132 -1.35 -6.42 -15.84
N GLY A 133 -2.56 -5.93 -16.19
CA GLY A 133 -3.20 -6.13 -17.49
C GLY A 133 -2.79 -5.14 -18.59
N PHE A 134 -1.78 -4.29 -18.38
CA PHE A 134 -1.50 -3.15 -19.25
C PHE A 134 -1.09 -3.51 -20.68
N ARG A 135 -0.49 -4.69 -20.91
CA ARG A 135 -0.15 -5.19 -22.26
C ARG A 135 -1.38 -5.55 -23.10
N ARG A 136 -2.53 -5.81 -22.49
CA ARG A 136 -3.80 -6.18 -23.17
C ARG A 136 -3.72 -7.43 -24.06
N ASN A 137 -2.78 -8.34 -23.79
CA ASN A 137 -2.74 -9.68 -24.39
C ASN A 137 -3.42 -10.70 -23.44
N ALA A 138 -3.64 -11.92 -23.91
CA ALA A 138 -4.35 -12.97 -23.14
C ALA A 138 -3.66 -13.25 -21.79
N GLU A 139 -2.34 -13.41 -21.79
CA GLU A 139 -1.52 -13.68 -20.59
C GLU A 139 -1.62 -12.57 -19.56
N SER A 140 -1.47 -11.32 -19.97
CA SER A 140 -1.57 -10.14 -19.11
C SER A 140 -2.99 -9.94 -18.56
N SER A 141 -4.03 -10.22 -19.39
CA SER A 141 -5.42 -10.11 -18.96
C SER A 141 -5.76 -11.19 -17.92
N GLU A 142 -5.28 -12.42 -18.10
CA GLU A 142 -5.44 -13.52 -17.15
C GLU A 142 -4.76 -13.18 -15.82
N SER A 143 -3.52 -12.70 -15.86
CA SER A 143 -2.76 -12.26 -14.68
C SER A 143 -3.49 -11.16 -13.91
N SER A 144 -4.00 -10.15 -14.62
CA SER A 144 -4.78 -9.06 -14.04
C SER A 144 -6.05 -9.56 -13.35
N LEU A 145 -6.79 -10.45 -14.00
CA LEU A 145 -8.02 -11.01 -13.45
C LEU A 145 -7.75 -11.86 -12.21
N LYS A 146 -6.75 -12.75 -12.25
CA LYS A 146 -6.33 -13.56 -11.09
C LYS A 146 -5.95 -12.66 -9.92
N TYR A 147 -5.14 -11.63 -10.18
CA TYR A 147 -4.69 -10.70 -9.15
C TYR A 147 -5.86 -9.93 -8.54
N PHE A 148 -6.78 -9.44 -9.37
CA PHE A 148 -7.98 -8.73 -8.92
C PHE A 148 -8.89 -9.63 -8.06
N LEU A 149 -9.24 -10.84 -8.53
CA LEU A 149 -10.15 -11.72 -7.80
C LEU A 149 -9.59 -12.15 -6.45
N LEU A 150 -8.32 -12.59 -6.42
CA LEU A 150 -7.66 -12.99 -5.18
C LEU A 150 -7.44 -11.79 -4.25
N GLY A 151 -7.12 -10.63 -4.81
CA GLY A 151 -6.95 -9.40 -4.06
C GLY A 151 -8.25 -8.91 -3.43
N ALA A 152 -9.34 -8.87 -4.18
CA ALA A 152 -10.66 -8.49 -3.67
C ALA A 152 -11.13 -9.43 -2.53
N PHE A 153 -10.87 -10.73 -2.67
CA PHE A 153 -11.15 -11.70 -1.62
C PHE A 153 -10.32 -11.42 -0.34
N SER A 154 -9.05 -11.14 -0.51
CA SER A 154 -8.15 -10.77 0.60
C SER A 154 -8.57 -9.47 1.29
N SER A 155 -9.00 -8.46 0.52
CA SER A 155 -9.53 -7.21 1.04
C SER A 155 -10.81 -7.41 1.86
N GLY A 156 -11.67 -8.37 1.47
CA GLY A 156 -12.83 -8.76 2.26
C GLY A 156 -12.47 -9.27 3.65
N PHE A 157 -11.45 -10.13 3.76
CA PHE A 157 -10.92 -10.56 5.06
C PHE A 157 -10.33 -9.42 5.86
N PHE A 158 -9.57 -8.54 5.22
CA PHE A 158 -8.96 -7.39 5.88
C PHE A 158 -10.04 -6.49 6.49
N LEU A 159 -11.05 -6.11 5.71
CA LEU A 159 -12.15 -5.24 6.16
C LEU A 159 -12.99 -5.91 7.26
N TYR A 160 -13.28 -7.20 7.11
CA TYR A 160 -14.01 -7.95 8.14
C TYR A 160 -13.20 -8.04 9.44
N GLY A 161 -11.87 -8.22 9.34
CA GLY A 161 -10.97 -8.15 10.48
C GLY A 161 -11.04 -6.82 11.22
N ILE A 162 -11.06 -5.70 10.47
CA ILE A 162 -11.24 -4.35 11.05
C ILE A 162 -12.57 -4.25 11.78
N ALA A 163 -13.66 -4.75 11.19
CA ALA A 163 -14.99 -4.73 11.81
C ALA A 163 -15.02 -5.50 13.14
N LEU A 164 -14.36 -6.66 13.21
CA LEU A 164 -14.26 -7.44 14.45
C LEU A 164 -13.40 -6.73 15.52
N ILE A 165 -12.28 -6.12 15.11
CA ILE A 165 -11.46 -5.32 16.02
C ILE A 165 -12.26 -4.14 16.56
N PHE A 166 -12.97 -3.40 15.70
CA PHE A 166 -13.85 -2.31 16.12
C PHE A 166 -14.96 -2.79 17.07
N GLY A 167 -15.59 -3.92 16.78
CA GLY A 167 -16.58 -4.54 17.64
C GLY A 167 -16.04 -4.92 19.03
N ALA A 168 -14.76 -5.25 19.14
CA ALA A 168 -14.11 -5.60 20.39
C ALA A 168 -13.62 -4.38 21.20
N THR A 169 -13.16 -3.33 20.52
CA THR A 169 -12.45 -2.18 21.13
C THR A 169 -13.21 -0.87 21.08
N GLY A 170 -14.22 -0.76 20.20
CA GLY A 170 -14.95 0.48 19.95
C GLY A 170 -14.18 1.55 19.18
N THR A 171 -12.97 1.23 18.67
CA THR A 171 -12.12 2.19 17.96
C THR A 171 -11.33 1.51 16.81
N THR A 172 -11.00 2.29 15.77
CA THR A 172 -10.11 1.88 14.68
C THR A 172 -8.73 2.55 14.77
N ASN A 173 -8.60 3.53 15.66
CA ASN A 173 -7.35 4.27 15.83
C ASN A 173 -6.33 3.42 16.61
N LEU A 174 -5.13 3.24 16.05
CA LEU A 174 -4.11 2.33 16.58
C LEU A 174 -3.64 2.72 17.99
N THR A 175 -3.53 4.00 18.27
CA THR A 175 -3.06 4.49 19.59
C THR A 175 -4.12 4.23 20.67
N THR A 176 -5.37 4.61 20.41
CA THR A 176 -6.46 4.39 21.38
C THR A 176 -6.87 2.93 21.48
N MET A 177 -6.67 2.13 20.43
CA MET A 177 -6.92 0.70 20.43
C MET A 177 -6.00 -0.04 21.39
N ALA A 178 -4.73 0.38 21.50
CA ALA A 178 -3.78 -0.22 22.45
C ALA A 178 -4.25 -0.10 23.91
N ASP A 179 -4.91 1.02 24.26
CA ASP A 179 -5.44 1.28 25.59
C ASP A 179 -6.80 0.58 25.83
N ALA A 180 -7.56 0.32 24.76
CA ALA A 180 -8.91 -0.27 24.81
C ALA A 180 -8.90 -1.80 24.68
N LEU A 181 -7.74 -2.46 24.70
CA LEU A 181 -7.63 -3.91 24.46
C LEU A 181 -8.34 -4.72 25.55
N PRO A 182 -9.39 -5.49 25.21
CA PRO A 182 -10.07 -6.34 26.20
C PRO A 182 -9.23 -7.58 26.47
N ALA A 183 -8.94 -7.86 27.74
CA ALA A 183 -8.20 -9.05 28.12
C ALA A 183 -8.93 -10.33 27.66
N GLY A 184 -8.22 -11.19 26.90
CA GLY A 184 -8.74 -12.48 26.47
C GLY A 184 -9.84 -12.47 25.40
N SER A 185 -10.09 -11.35 24.72
CA SER A 185 -11.13 -11.26 23.69
C SER A 185 -10.82 -12.14 22.46
N SER A 186 -11.63 -13.17 22.25
CA SER A 186 -11.57 -14.00 21.04
C SER A 186 -11.94 -13.21 19.77
N LEU A 187 -12.87 -12.27 19.89
CA LEU A 187 -13.29 -11.40 18.80
C LEU A 187 -12.12 -10.56 18.28
N PHE A 188 -11.35 -9.96 19.18
CA PHE A 188 -10.15 -9.19 18.83
C PHE A 188 -9.10 -10.07 18.16
N ARG A 189 -8.82 -11.28 18.72
CA ARG A 189 -7.85 -12.22 18.14
C ARG A 189 -8.19 -12.60 16.71
N VAL A 190 -9.44 -12.99 16.45
CA VAL A 190 -9.89 -13.35 15.11
C VAL A 190 -9.77 -12.15 14.17
N GLY A 191 -10.15 -10.94 14.62
CA GLY A 191 -10.01 -9.71 13.85
C GLY A 191 -8.55 -9.44 13.43
N VAL A 192 -7.62 -9.55 14.37
CA VAL A 192 -6.17 -9.37 14.11
C VAL A 192 -5.64 -10.41 13.12
N LEU A 193 -6.05 -11.68 13.23
CA LEU A 193 -5.66 -12.72 12.29
C LEU A 193 -6.19 -12.45 10.87
N LEU A 194 -7.42 -11.96 10.74
CA LEU A 194 -7.99 -11.61 9.44
C LEU A 194 -7.29 -10.39 8.80
N VAL A 195 -6.94 -9.40 9.59
CA VAL A 195 -6.09 -8.27 9.12
C VAL A 195 -4.73 -8.78 8.66
N LEU A 196 -4.13 -9.74 9.38
CA LEU A 196 -2.87 -10.36 8.98
C LEU A 196 -2.99 -11.10 7.65
N VAL A 197 -4.10 -11.81 7.39
CA VAL A 197 -4.35 -12.47 6.09
C VAL A 197 -4.30 -11.45 4.94
N GLY A 198 -4.92 -10.28 5.11
CA GLY A 198 -4.87 -9.20 4.11
C GLY A 198 -3.45 -8.71 3.83
N PHE A 199 -2.67 -8.49 4.87
CA PHE A 199 -1.27 -8.12 4.72
C PHE A 199 -0.40 -9.25 4.16
N ALA A 200 -0.60 -10.50 4.59
CA ALA A 200 0.12 -11.66 4.10
C ALA A 200 -0.07 -11.85 2.58
N PHE A 201 -1.29 -11.64 2.08
CA PHE A 201 -1.54 -11.56 0.65
C PHE A 201 -0.71 -10.45 0.00
N LYS A 202 -0.67 -9.25 0.59
CA LYS A 202 0.02 -8.09 0.01
C LYS A 202 1.52 -8.27 -0.09
N VAL A 203 2.14 -8.89 0.92
CA VAL A 203 3.57 -9.20 0.89
C VAL A 203 3.87 -10.52 0.16
N ALA A 204 2.84 -11.27 -0.25
CA ALA A 204 2.92 -12.61 -0.83
C ALA A 204 3.59 -13.62 0.11
N ALA A 205 3.23 -13.60 1.40
CA ALA A 205 3.65 -14.62 2.34
C ALA A 205 2.90 -15.94 2.09
N VAL A 206 3.55 -17.07 2.33
CA VAL A 206 2.92 -18.41 2.23
C VAL A 206 1.82 -18.52 3.30
N PRO A 207 0.63 -19.05 3.00
CA PRO A 207 0.15 -19.62 1.73
C PRO A 207 -0.51 -18.61 0.77
N PHE A 208 -0.52 -17.32 1.10
CA PHE A 208 -1.24 -16.26 0.36
C PHE A 208 -0.44 -15.70 -0.85
N HIS A 209 0.57 -16.44 -1.34
CA HIS A 209 1.48 -16.03 -2.42
C HIS A 209 1.05 -16.51 -3.82
N GLN A 210 -0.03 -17.28 -3.93
CA GLN A 210 -0.45 -17.99 -5.16
C GLN A 210 -0.61 -17.06 -6.38
N TRP A 211 -0.93 -15.79 -6.15
CA TRP A 211 -1.06 -14.80 -7.21
C TRP A 211 0.28 -14.36 -7.81
N ALA A 212 1.37 -14.42 -7.04
CA ALA A 212 2.62 -13.76 -7.38
C ALA A 212 3.33 -14.35 -8.62
N PRO A 213 3.45 -15.68 -8.80
CA PRO A 213 4.11 -16.24 -9.98
C PRO A 213 3.43 -15.83 -11.29
N ASP A 214 2.11 -16.01 -11.38
CA ASP A 214 1.34 -15.72 -12.59
C ASP A 214 1.36 -14.22 -12.92
N VAL A 215 1.20 -13.37 -11.89
CA VAL A 215 1.20 -11.91 -12.07
C VAL A 215 2.58 -11.38 -12.46
N TYR A 216 3.64 -11.93 -11.88
CA TYR A 216 5.00 -11.50 -12.20
C TYR A 216 5.42 -11.91 -13.62
N GLN A 217 4.91 -13.04 -14.12
CA GLN A 217 5.15 -13.48 -15.48
C GLN A 217 4.34 -12.67 -16.50
N GLY A 218 3.04 -12.45 -16.26
CA GLY A 218 2.13 -11.84 -17.23
C GLY A 218 2.20 -10.32 -17.29
N ALA A 219 2.63 -9.64 -16.22
CA ALA A 219 2.73 -8.19 -16.19
C ALA A 219 3.91 -7.65 -17.04
N PRO A 220 3.85 -6.37 -17.48
CA PRO A 220 5.01 -5.70 -18.07
C PRO A 220 6.21 -5.69 -17.10
N THR A 221 7.42 -5.91 -17.59
CA THR A 221 8.64 -6.01 -16.75
C THR A 221 8.83 -4.86 -15.75
N PRO A 222 8.63 -3.56 -16.09
CA PRO A 222 8.72 -2.49 -15.10
C PRO A 222 7.62 -2.55 -14.04
N VAL A 223 6.43 -3.07 -14.39
CA VAL A 223 5.35 -3.29 -13.44
C VAL A 223 5.69 -4.41 -12.47
N THR A 224 6.30 -5.50 -12.97
CA THR A 224 6.80 -6.60 -12.12
C THR A 224 7.88 -6.09 -11.16
N ALA A 225 8.81 -5.25 -11.63
CA ALA A 225 9.81 -4.62 -10.78
C ALA A 225 9.17 -3.75 -9.69
N PHE A 226 8.11 -3.01 -10.05
CA PHE A 226 7.34 -2.23 -9.10
C PHE A 226 6.63 -3.11 -8.06
N PHE A 227 5.92 -4.17 -8.48
CA PHE A 227 5.28 -5.13 -7.56
C PHE A 227 6.24 -5.76 -6.56
N ALA A 228 7.45 -6.11 -7.03
CA ALA A 228 8.45 -6.77 -6.22
C ALA A 228 9.16 -5.84 -5.22
N SER A 229 9.04 -4.53 -5.37
CA SER A 229 9.75 -3.53 -4.56
C SER A 229 8.83 -2.71 -3.66
N ALA A 230 8.39 -1.54 -4.11
CA ALA A 230 7.70 -0.56 -3.29
C ALA A 230 6.42 -1.07 -2.58
N PRO A 231 5.50 -1.81 -3.23
CA PRO A 231 4.32 -2.38 -2.58
C PRO A 231 4.64 -3.38 -1.46
N LYS A 232 5.75 -4.12 -1.57
CA LYS A 232 6.20 -5.03 -0.51
C LYS A 232 6.65 -4.24 0.72
N VAL A 233 7.44 -3.19 0.52
CA VAL A 233 7.86 -2.29 1.60
C VAL A 233 6.65 -1.69 2.30
N ALA A 234 5.66 -1.20 1.54
CA ALA A 234 4.43 -0.65 2.11
C ALA A 234 3.61 -1.71 2.88
N GLY A 235 3.53 -2.94 2.37
CA GLY A 235 2.89 -4.05 3.09
C GLY A 235 3.55 -4.32 4.44
N PHE A 236 4.88 -4.42 4.47
CA PHE A 236 5.62 -4.57 5.73
C PHE A 236 5.48 -3.32 6.63
N ALA A 237 5.41 -2.12 6.06
CA ALA A 237 5.14 -0.92 6.84
C ALA A 237 3.79 -1.01 7.56
N GLY A 238 2.74 -1.45 6.89
CA GLY A 238 1.43 -1.66 7.50
C GLY A 238 1.47 -2.71 8.61
N ILE A 239 2.09 -3.87 8.35
CA ILE A 239 2.28 -4.94 9.33
C ILE A 239 2.93 -4.40 10.60
N LEU A 240 4.12 -3.81 10.48
CA LEU A 240 4.87 -3.33 11.62
C LEU A 240 4.10 -2.24 12.39
N ARG A 241 3.43 -1.33 11.68
CA ARG A 241 2.64 -0.28 12.33
C ARG A 241 1.46 -0.85 13.13
N VAL A 242 0.69 -1.76 12.56
CA VAL A 242 -0.46 -2.36 13.22
C VAL A 242 -0.03 -3.25 14.39
N PHE A 243 0.93 -4.15 14.17
CA PHE A 243 1.27 -5.16 15.16
C PHE A 243 2.17 -4.62 16.28
N LEU A 244 3.12 -3.72 15.99
CA LEU A 244 4.00 -3.16 17.01
C LEU A 244 3.36 -2.02 17.81
N LEU A 245 2.47 -1.21 17.22
CA LEU A 245 1.88 -0.08 17.92
C LEU A 245 0.63 -0.44 18.73
N SER A 246 -0.20 -1.36 18.26
CA SER A 246 -1.53 -1.56 18.83
C SER A 246 -1.80 -2.93 19.42
N SER A 247 -0.92 -3.91 19.22
CA SER A 247 -1.20 -5.30 19.58
C SER A 247 -0.22 -5.89 20.57
N HIS A 248 0.40 -5.05 21.42
CA HIS A 248 1.38 -5.51 22.41
C HIS A 248 0.82 -6.55 23.38
N ALA A 249 -0.43 -6.42 23.81
CA ALA A 249 -1.06 -7.36 24.75
C ALA A 249 -1.19 -8.79 24.19
N TYR A 250 -1.14 -8.96 22.87
CA TYR A 250 -1.23 -10.23 22.14
C TYR A 250 0.06 -10.57 21.40
N GLN A 251 1.19 -10.04 21.86
CA GLN A 251 2.49 -10.20 21.18
C GLN A 251 2.90 -11.67 21.05
N ALA A 252 2.74 -12.47 22.10
CA ALA A 252 3.09 -13.89 22.06
C ALA A 252 2.31 -14.67 20.99
N GLU A 253 1.06 -14.31 20.75
CA GLU A 253 0.17 -15.00 19.83
C GLU A 253 0.52 -14.67 18.37
N TRP A 254 0.65 -13.40 18.02
CA TRP A 254 0.97 -13.02 16.64
C TRP A 254 2.43 -13.32 16.28
N GLN A 255 3.37 -13.34 17.23
CA GLN A 255 4.74 -13.77 16.98
C GLN A 255 4.82 -15.23 16.50
N ILE A 256 4.01 -16.12 17.10
CA ILE A 256 3.93 -17.52 16.65
C ILE A 256 3.43 -17.58 15.19
N VAL A 257 2.40 -16.80 14.84
CA VAL A 257 1.87 -16.77 13.48
C VAL A 257 2.92 -16.26 12.50
N PHE A 258 3.63 -15.18 12.84
CA PHE A 258 4.73 -14.69 12.00
C PHE A 258 5.87 -15.69 11.86
N ALA A 259 6.22 -16.40 12.93
CA ALA A 259 7.25 -17.44 12.86
C ALA A 259 6.83 -18.58 11.91
N VAL A 260 5.57 -19.00 11.95
CA VAL A 260 5.03 -20.02 11.01
C VAL A 260 4.98 -19.51 9.58
N LEU A 261 4.63 -18.24 9.36
CA LEU A 261 4.60 -17.65 8.00
C LEU A 261 6.01 -17.43 7.42
N ALA A 262 7.03 -17.36 8.26
CA ALA A 262 8.41 -17.15 7.85
C ALA A 262 9.20 -18.46 7.62
N ALA A 263 8.69 -19.60 8.11
CA ALA A 263 9.30 -20.93 7.95
C ALA A 263 8.93 -21.61 6.64
#